data_74b3d9b9a046623efe39a8d68379ba62
#
_entry.id   74b3d9b9a046623efe39a8d68379ba62
#
_cell.length_a   1.000
_cell.length_b   1.000
_cell.length_c   1.000
_cell.angle_alpha   90.00
_cell.angle_beta   90.00
_cell.angle_gamma   90.00
#
_symmetry.space_group_name_H-M   'P 1'
#
loop_
_entity.id
_entity.type
_entity.pdbx_description
1 polymer ?
#
loop_
_entity_poly.entity_id
_entity_poly.type
_entity_poly.pdbx_seq_one_letter_code
_entity_poly.pdbx_strand_id
1 'polypeptide(L)'
;MLIFLPVLIGIMDFGQFLYLHLSLTERTRAAAHYGAVNTFTDGSDITNVAIYNDPAGAANGATALLPNLQATDSGKDGYVTATLTSAGTDDARIRVTITNYPYNFLMLPTSLNHRTLTDTEPYEIGR
;
A
#
# COMPACT_ATOMS: atom_id res chain seq x y z
N MET A 1 6.89 38.49 -7.91
CA MET A 1 6.48 37.92 -6.60
C MET A 1 5.27 37.01 -6.71
N LEU A 2 4.21 37.38 -7.44
CA LEU A 2 2.97 36.57 -7.55
C LEU A 2 3.14 35.19 -8.24
N ILE A 3 4.11 35.03 -9.13
CA ILE A 3 4.35 33.77 -9.86
C ILE A 3 5.20 32.78 -9.02
N PHE A 4 6.02 33.29 -8.13
CA PHE A 4 6.93 32.46 -7.33
C PHE A 4 6.19 31.58 -6.31
N LEU A 5 5.15 32.09 -5.69
CA LEU A 5 4.39 31.38 -4.67
C LEU A 5 3.68 30.13 -5.20
N PRO A 6 2.94 30.15 -6.32
CA PRO A 6 2.33 28.92 -6.87
C PRO A 6 3.37 27.90 -7.35
N VAL A 7 4.53 28.32 -7.84
CA VAL A 7 5.62 27.40 -8.20
C VAL A 7 6.16 26.69 -6.95
N LEU A 8 6.36 27.42 -5.86
CA LEU A 8 6.83 26.84 -4.60
C LEU A 8 5.85 25.79 -4.04
N ILE A 9 4.56 26.10 -4.05
CA ILE A 9 3.50 25.18 -3.61
C ILE A 9 3.45 23.96 -4.53
N GLY A 10 3.56 24.11 -5.83
CA GLY A 10 3.59 23.00 -6.78
C GLY A 10 4.77 22.04 -6.56
N ILE A 11 5.95 22.56 -6.23
CA ILE A 11 7.12 21.74 -5.87
C ILE A 11 6.86 20.96 -4.57
N MET A 12 6.22 21.59 -3.59
CA MET A 12 5.89 20.99 -2.31
C MET A 12 4.86 19.86 -2.48
N ASP A 13 3.79 20.08 -3.23
CA ASP A 13 2.78 19.09 -3.56
C ASP A 13 3.38 17.88 -4.31
N PHE A 14 4.25 18.14 -5.27
CA PHE A 14 4.93 17.09 -6.03
C PHE A 14 5.88 16.27 -5.14
N GLY A 15 6.61 16.93 -4.24
CA GLY A 15 7.47 16.26 -3.27
C GLY A 15 6.69 15.34 -2.32
N GLN A 16 5.54 15.79 -1.83
CA GLN A 16 4.64 14.97 -1.00
C GLN A 16 4.08 13.78 -1.78
N PHE A 17 3.70 13.99 -3.03
CA PHE A 17 3.23 12.90 -3.89
C PHE A 17 4.28 11.81 -4.08
N LEU A 18 5.51 12.20 -4.43
CA LEU A 18 6.62 11.25 -4.62
C LEU A 18 6.93 10.49 -3.34
N TYR A 19 6.95 11.17 -2.20
CA TYR A 19 7.19 10.55 -0.91
C TYR A 19 6.12 9.51 -0.56
N LEU A 20 4.84 9.87 -0.70
CA LEU A 20 3.73 8.95 -0.43
C LEU A 20 3.73 7.77 -1.40
N HIS A 21 3.96 8.03 -2.68
CA HIS A 21 4.01 6.98 -3.70
C HIS A 21 5.14 5.98 -3.43
N LEU A 22 6.33 6.47 -3.08
CA LEU A 22 7.47 5.63 -2.72
C LEU A 22 7.18 4.81 -1.46
N SER A 23 6.62 5.45 -0.43
CA SER A 23 6.25 4.78 0.81
C SER A 23 5.22 3.66 0.58
N LEU A 24 4.18 3.92 -0.22
CA LEU A 24 3.18 2.93 -0.58
C LEU A 24 3.80 1.75 -1.35
N THR A 25 4.69 2.03 -2.30
CA THR A 25 5.39 0.99 -3.08
C THR A 25 6.26 0.12 -2.18
N GLU A 26 7.00 0.72 -1.25
CA GLU A 26 7.80 -0.03 -0.28
C GLU A 26 6.95 -0.92 0.63
N ARG A 27 5.78 -0.42 1.08
CA ARG A 27 4.85 -1.20 1.90
C ARG A 27 4.27 -2.38 1.13
N THR A 28 3.86 -2.15 -0.11
CA THR A 28 3.34 -3.21 -0.98
C THR A 28 4.39 -4.30 -1.20
N ARG A 29 5.63 -3.92 -1.47
CA ARG A 29 6.75 -4.85 -1.64
C ARG A 29 7.07 -5.62 -0.35
N ALA A 30 7.16 -4.93 0.78
CA ALA A 30 7.45 -5.57 2.06
C ALA A 30 6.37 -6.59 2.44
N ALA A 31 5.10 -6.26 2.24
CA ALA A 31 3.98 -7.16 2.48
C ALA A 31 3.98 -8.36 1.52
N ALA A 32 4.25 -8.14 0.23
CA ALA A 32 4.35 -9.23 -0.75
C ALA A 32 5.50 -10.18 -0.40
N HIS A 33 6.66 -9.64 -0.04
CA HIS A 33 7.79 -10.45 0.41
C HIS A 33 7.50 -11.22 1.69
N TYR A 34 6.84 -10.59 2.68
CA TYR A 34 6.40 -11.29 3.89
C TYR A 34 5.48 -12.47 3.54
N GLY A 35 4.50 -12.25 2.67
CA GLY A 35 3.57 -13.29 2.21
C GLY A 35 4.27 -14.41 1.43
N ALA A 36 5.34 -14.11 0.69
CA ALA A 36 6.08 -15.10 -0.07
C ALA A 36 6.89 -16.06 0.80
N VAL A 37 7.38 -15.62 1.95
CA VAL A 37 8.23 -16.43 2.86
C VAL A 37 7.46 -17.06 4.02
N ASN A 38 6.21 -16.65 4.24
CA ASN A 38 5.37 -17.19 5.32
C ASN A 38 4.20 -18.00 4.75
N THR A 39 3.61 -18.84 5.59
CA THR A 39 2.46 -19.65 5.19
C THR A 39 1.24 -18.74 4.97
N PHE A 40 0.69 -18.78 3.77
CA PHE A 40 -0.53 -18.04 3.44
C PHE A 40 -1.74 -18.75 4.05
N THR A 41 -2.45 -18.07 4.94
CA THR A 41 -3.68 -18.60 5.57
C THR A 41 -4.90 -17.86 5.00
N ASP A 42 -5.02 -16.56 5.24
CA ASP A 42 -6.18 -15.76 4.80
C ASP A 42 -5.79 -14.37 4.24
N GLY A 43 -4.51 -14.05 4.25
CA GLY A 43 -3.99 -12.76 3.79
C GLY A 43 -4.11 -11.61 4.81
N SER A 44 -4.73 -11.82 5.96
CA SER A 44 -4.87 -10.77 6.98
C SER A 44 -3.53 -10.32 7.54
N ASP A 45 -2.62 -11.27 7.79
CA ASP A 45 -1.27 -10.98 8.28
C ASP A 45 -0.47 -10.14 7.27
N ILE A 46 -0.60 -10.46 5.99
CA ILE A 46 0.05 -9.72 4.89
C ILE A 46 -0.50 -8.30 4.81
N THR A 47 -1.82 -8.16 4.91
CA THR A 47 -2.49 -6.85 4.93
C THR A 47 -2.03 -6.02 6.14
N ASN A 48 -1.92 -6.65 7.32
CA ASN A 48 -1.42 -6.00 8.52
C ASN A 48 0.04 -5.55 8.38
N VAL A 49 0.90 -6.35 7.77
CA VAL A 49 2.28 -5.95 7.48
C VAL A 49 2.32 -4.72 6.56
N ALA A 50 1.47 -4.64 5.55
CA ALA A 50 1.40 -3.47 4.67
C ALA A 50 1.00 -2.20 5.43
N ILE A 51 0.03 -2.30 6.34
CA ILE A 51 -0.54 -1.14 7.06
C ILE A 51 0.29 -0.76 8.28
N TYR A 52 0.66 -1.75 9.10
CA TYR A 52 1.24 -1.56 10.43
C TYR A 52 2.72 -1.95 10.53
N ASN A 53 3.26 -2.65 9.54
CA ASN A 53 4.55 -3.32 9.58
C ASN A 53 4.65 -4.38 10.70
N ASP A 54 3.52 -4.93 11.08
CA ASP A 54 3.37 -5.97 12.11
C ASP A 54 2.28 -6.95 11.67
N PRO A 55 2.53 -8.27 11.59
CA PRO A 55 1.52 -9.24 11.18
C PRO A 55 0.32 -9.31 12.12
N ALA A 56 0.51 -9.04 13.42
CA ALA A 56 -0.59 -8.96 14.37
C ALA A 56 -1.40 -7.65 14.25
N GLY A 57 -0.86 -6.63 13.57
CA GLY A 57 -1.55 -5.39 13.26
C GLY A 57 -2.03 -4.63 14.49
N ALA A 58 -3.25 -4.09 14.41
CA ALA A 58 -3.86 -3.31 15.49
C ALA A 58 -4.07 -4.11 16.79
N ALA A 59 -4.15 -5.44 16.72
CA ALA A 59 -4.30 -6.28 17.90
C ALA A 59 -3.09 -6.19 18.83
N ASN A 60 -1.92 -5.89 18.29
CA ASN A 60 -0.67 -5.68 19.03
C ASN A 60 -0.44 -4.20 19.41
N GLY A 61 -1.44 -3.34 19.22
CA GLY A 61 -1.34 -1.91 19.49
C GLY A 61 -0.55 -1.12 18.45
N ALA A 62 -0.26 -1.72 17.30
CA ALA A 62 0.44 -1.04 16.22
C ALA A 62 -0.44 0.07 15.60
N THR A 63 0.19 1.20 15.29
CA THR A 63 -0.46 2.32 14.61
C THR A 63 -0.21 2.23 13.11
N ALA A 64 -1.21 2.55 12.30
CA ALA A 64 -1.07 2.60 10.85
C ALA A 64 0.05 3.58 10.45
N LEU A 65 0.97 3.12 9.61
CA LEU A 65 2.14 3.89 9.19
C LEU A 65 1.80 5.01 8.20
N LEU A 66 0.74 4.80 7.44
CA LEU A 66 0.24 5.80 6.50
C LEU A 66 -1.21 6.15 6.87
N PRO A 67 -1.56 7.44 6.88
CA PRO A 67 -2.94 7.85 7.10
C PRO A 67 -3.84 7.36 5.96
N ASN A 68 -5.10 7.12 6.26
CA ASN A 68 -6.11 6.71 5.27
C ASN A 68 -5.79 5.41 4.52
N LEU A 69 -5.07 4.47 5.16
CA LEU A 69 -4.82 3.14 4.65
C LEU A 69 -5.47 2.11 5.59
N GLN A 70 -6.37 1.29 5.06
CA GLN A 70 -7.17 0.35 5.83
C GLN A 70 -7.12 -1.08 5.24
N ALA A 71 -7.53 -2.05 6.04
CA ALA A 71 -7.60 -3.45 5.61
C ALA A 71 -8.85 -3.76 4.77
N THR A 72 -9.87 -2.91 4.84
CA THR A 72 -11.16 -3.10 4.15
C THR A 72 -11.57 -1.86 3.40
N ASP A 73 -12.28 -2.06 2.30
CA ASP A 73 -12.83 -0.96 1.51
C ASP A 73 -13.90 -0.20 2.30
N SER A 74 -13.60 1.04 2.66
CA SER A 74 -14.54 1.96 3.28
C SER A 74 -15.22 2.90 2.27
N GLY A 75 -14.82 2.81 1.00
CA GLY A 75 -15.28 3.68 -0.07
C GLY A 75 -14.68 5.09 -0.07
N LYS A 76 -13.88 5.45 0.92
CA LYS A 76 -13.27 6.79 1.09
C LYS A 76 -11.76 6.74 1.20
N ASP A 77 -11.24 5.69 1.79
CA ASP A 77 -9.83 5.52 2.10
C ASP A 77 -9.20 4.45 1.21
N GLY A 78 -7.88 4.45 1.12
CA GLY A 78 -7.13 3.39 0.48
C GLY A 78 -7.28 2.07 1.25
N TYR A 79 -7.38 0.97 0.55
CA TYR A 79 -7.42 -0.35 1.17
C TYR A 79 -6.42 -1.31 0.55
N VAL A 80 -5.96 -2.25 1.37
CA VAL A 80 -4.99 -3.27 0.99
C VAL A 80 -5.69 -4.60 0.79
N THR A 81 -5.40 -5.27 -0.32
CA THR A 81 -5.81 -6.66 -0.54
C THR A 81 -4.59 -7.53 -0.81
N ALA A 82 -4.57 -8.71 -0.19
CA ALA A 82 -3.57 -9.73 -0.44
C ALA A 82 -4.26 -10.98 -0.99
N THR A 83 -3.81 -11.48 -2.13
CA THR A 83 -4.38 -12.66 -2.79
C THR A 83 -3.28 -13.63 -3.20
N LEU A 84 -3.54 -14.92 -3.02
CA LEU A 84 -2.72 -16.00 -3.57
C LEU A 84 -3.25 -16.36 -4.96
N THR A 85 -2.40 -16.21 -5.97
CA THR A 85 -2.70 -16.59 -7.35
C THR A 85 -2.05 -17.92 -7.66
N SER A 86 -2.71 -18.77 -8.45
CA SER A 86 -2.20 -20.08 -8.89
C SER A 86 -1.83 -21.00 -7.70
N ALA A 87 -2.63 -20.99 -6.66
CA ALA A 87 -2.41 -21.83 -5.48
C ALA A 87 -2.27 -23.32 -5.84
N GLY A 88 -1.25 -23.98 -5.27
CA GLY A 88 -0.98 -25.41 -5.52
C GLY A 88 -0.23 -25.72 -6.81
N THR A 89 0.29 -24.73 -7.51
CA THR A 89 1.16 -24.89 -8.69
C THR A 89 2.55 -24.31 -8.44
N ASP A 90 3.53 -24.70 -9.25
CA ASP A 90 4.90 -24.15 -9.19
C ASP A 90 4.98 -22.64 -9.52
N ASP A 91 3.90 -22.07 -10.06
CA ASP A 91 3.77 -20.63 -10.36
C ASP A 91 2.88 -19.88 -9.36
N ALA A 92 2.78 -20.39 -8.15
CA ALA A 92 2.04 -19.73 -7.08
C ALA A 92 2.69 -18.38 -6.74
N ARG A 93 1.86 -17.32 -6.63
CA ARG A 93 2.33 -15.96 -6.35
C ARG A 93 1.43 -15.26 -5.35
N ILE A 94 2.03 -14.51 -4.47
CA ILE A 94 1.33 -13.54 -3.63
C ILE A 94 1.24 -12.22 -4.37
N ARG A 95 0.03 -11.71 -4.50
CA ARG A 95 -0.23 -10.38 -5.04
C ARG A 95 -0.78 -9.48 -3.93
N VAL A 96 -0.10 -8.37 -3.70
CA VAL A 96 -0.56 -7.32 -2.78
C VAL A 96 -0.95 -6.10 -3.60
N THR A 97 -2.14 -5.59 -3.37
CA THR A 97 -2.67 -4.43 -4.09
C THR A 97 -3.17 -3.39 -3.09
N ILE A 98 -2.74 -2.16 -3.26
CA ILE A 98 -3.30 -1.00 -2.55
C ILE A 98 -4.18 -0.25 -3.55
N THR A 99 -5.45 -0.13 -3.25
CA THR A 99 -6.45 0.47 -4.13
C THR A 99 -7.00 1.73 -3.49
N ASN A 100 -7.36 2.69 -4.33
CA ASN A 100 -8.14 3.87 -3.97
C ASN A 100 -7.47 4.79 -2.93
N TYR A 101 -6.13 4.81 -2.85
CA TYR A 101 -5.45 5.66 -1.87
C TYR A 101 -5.67 7.15 -2.17
N PRO A 102 -6.20 7.93 -1.22
CA PRO A 102 -6.46 9.35 -1.42
C PRO A 102 -5.18 10.16 -1.25
N TYR A 103 -4.73 10.80 -2.33
CA TYR A 103 -3.66 11.79 -2.27
C TYR A 103 -4.26 13.17 -2.02
N ASN A 104 -3.92 13.79 -0.90
CA ASN A 104 -4.36 15.14 -0.58
C ASN A 104 -3.34 16.15 -1.06
N PHE A 105 -3.69 16.89 -2.10
CA PHE A 105 -2.88 17.98 -2.66
C PHE A 105 -3.46 19.33 -2.29
N LEU A 106 -2.59 20.35 -2.18
CA LEU A 106 -3.01 21.71 -1.88
C LEU A 106 -3.49 22.44 -3.15
N MET A 107 -2.86 22.18 -4.29
CA MET A 107 -3.16 22.83 -5.57
C MET A 107 -3.48 21.88 -6.73
N LEU A 108 -3.09 20.62 -6.65
CA LEU A 108 -3.37 19.67 -7.73
C LEU A 108 -4.84 19.20 -7.67
N PRO A 109 -5.49 19.02 -8.82
CA PRO A 109 -6.88 18.58 -8.84
C PRO A 109 -7.03 17.16 -8.26
N THR A 110 -8.12 16.96 -7.56
CA THR A 110 -8.50 15.67 -6.93
C THR A 110 -8.65 14.50 -7.92
N SER A 111 -8.60 14.76 -9.23
CA SER A 111 -8.60 13.73 -10.28
C SER A 111 -7.38 12.80 -10.26
N LEU A 112 -6.31 13.15 -9.52
CA LEU A 112 -5.16 12.28 -9.30
C LEU A 112 -5.33 11.34 -8.11
N ASN A 113 -6.40 11.49 -7.34
CA ASN A 113 -6.77 10.59 -6.27
C ASN A 113 -7.17 9.21 -6.83
N HIS A 114 -7.15 8.20 -5.97
CA HIS A 114 -7.66 6.85 -6.27
C HIS A 114 -6.78 6.04 -7.23
N ARG A 115 -5.47 6.07 -7.03
CA ARG A 115 -4.54 5.21 -7.76
C ARG A 115 -4.43 3.83 -7.13
N THR A 116 -4.30 2.82 -7.99
CA THR A 116 -4.05 1.44 -7.57
C THR A 116 -2.57 1.13 -7.75
N LEU A 117 -1.96 0.58 -6.70
CA LEU A 117 -0.60 0.07 -6.69
C LEU A 117 -0.65 -1.44 -6.49
N THR A 118 0.08 -2.17 -7.31
CA THR A 118 0.14 -3.63 -7.22
C THR A 118 1.60 -4.07 -7.24
N ASP A 119 1.96 -4.94 -6.30
CA ASP A 119 3.21 -5.70 -6.33
C ASP A 119 2.90 -7.19 -6.27
N THR A 120 3.75 -8.01 -6.89
CA THR A 120 3.54 -9.45 -7.00
C THR A 120 4.86 -10.15 -6.80
N GLU A 121 4.94 -10.97 -5.77
CA GLU A 121 6.11 -11.79 -5.47
C GLU A 121 5.79 -13.28 -5.68
N PRO A 122 6.77 -14.10 -6.14
CA PRO A 122 6.59 -15.54 -6.20
C PRO A 122 6.39 -16.08 -4.78
N TYR A 123 5.42 -16.97 -4.61
CA TYR A 123 5.17 -17.64 -3.34
C TYR A 123 6.09 -18.87 -3.24
N GLU A 124 7.06 -18.82 -2.35
CA GLU A 124 7.86 -19.99 -2.01
C GLU A 124 7.07 -20.85 -1.00
N ILE A 125 6.57 -21.99 -1.47
CA ILE A 125 5.99 -23.01 -0.58
C ILE A 125 7.10 -23.40 0.39
N GLY A 126 6.91 -23.07 1.68
CA GLY A 126 7.92 -23.27 2.71
C GLY A 126 8.49 -24.69 2.67
N ARG A 127 9.76 -24.75 2.48
CA ARG A 127 10.56 -25.97 2.58
C ARG A 127 10.84 -26.30 4.02
#